data_db70699c63676f0358279691225992cf
#
_entry.id   db70699c63676f0358279691225992cf
#
_cell.length_a   1.000
_cell.length_b   1.000
_cell.length_c   1.000
_cell.angle_alpha   90.00
_cell.angle_beta   90.00
_cell.angle_gamma   90.00
#
_symmetry.space_group_name_H-M   'P 1'
#
loop_
_entity.id
_entity.type
_entity.pdbx_description
1 polymer ?
#
loop_
_entity_poly.entity_id
_entity_poly.type
_entity_poly.pdbx_seq_one_letter_code
_entity_poly.pdbx_strand_id
1 'polypeptide(L)'
;MRNFTFKGLFLAAMFMVLGSLAIQAADNDGLITKQIIVKLEKAGTLPDRIGSTKRNKITNLKIIGEINGTDWRVIREMAGRSYYNDGTDGKLAILDLSEAKIVSGGGSYLYDDSYTNDNELGSCAFLNCSGLTSLSLPSGITSIDWNAFSGCSGLTSLTLPSSLTSIDSGAFSGCSGLTSLSLPSGLTSIGDGAFRGCSGLTSIYVYTEKLPNMGSGKFSIEVQKFEGFQAL
;
A
#
# COMPACT_ATOMS: atom_id res chain seq x y z
N MET A 1 0.06 49.80 -41.87
CA MET A 1 0.03 48.30 -41.95
C MET A 1 0.87 47.80 -40.79
N ARG A 2 0.23 47.32 -39.72
CA ARG A 2 0.91 46.74 -38.56
C ARG A 2 0.66 45.25 -38.54
N ASN A 3 1.70 44.50 -38.79
CA ASN A 3 1.66 43.03 -38.66
C ASN A 3 1.59 42.64 -37.19
N PHE A 4 0.47 42.09 -36.75
CA PHE A 4 0.33 41.40 -35.46
C PHE A 4 0.83 39.96 -35.67
N THR A 5 1.96 39.64 -35.08
CA THR A 5 2.50 38.31 -35.05
C THR A 5 1.75 37.45 -34.01
N PHE A 6 1.02 36.47 -34.52
CA PHE A 6 0.38 35.39 -33.80
C PHE A 6 1.45 34.41 -33.23
N LYS A 7 2.15 34.78 -32.16
CA LYS A 7 3.10 33.85 -31.47
C LYS A 7 2.88 33.70 -29.98
N GLY A 8 1.82 34.32 -29.42
CA GLY A 8 1.57 34.31 -27.99
C GLY A 8 0.44 33.39 -27.49
N LEU A 9 -0.31 32.75 -28.41
CA LEU A 9 -1.53 32.03 -27.99
C LEU A 9 -1.41 30.49 -28.04
N PHE A 10 -0.25 29.96 -28.47
CA PHE A 10 -0.07 28.50 -28.55
C PHE A 10 0.60 27.86 -27.30
N LEU A 11 1.13 28.68 -26.37
CA LEU A 11 1.78 28.12 -25.18
C LEU A 11 0.84 27.96 -23.97
N ALA A 12 -0.32 28.64 -23.98
CA ALA A 12 -1.29 28.53 -22.88
C ALA A 12 -2.27 27.36 -23.04
N ALA A 13 -2.45 26.84 -24.26
CA ALA A 13 -3.35 25.70 -24.51
C ALA A 13 -2.71 24.33 -24.28
N MET A 14 -1.39 24.26 -24.14
CA MET A 14 -0.67 22.99 -23.99
C MET A 14 -0.52 22.56 -22.52
N PHE A 15 -0.82 23.43 -21.55
CA PHE A 15 -0.76 23.12 -20.11
C PHE A 15 -2.10 22.68 -19.51
N MET A 16 -3.22 22.76 -20.24
CA MET A 16 -4.54 22.33 -19.74
C MET A 16 -4.95 20.91 -20.16
N VAL A 17 -4.16 20.17 -20.93
CA VAL A 17 -4.51 18.81 -21.40
C VAL A 17 -3.91 17.71 -20.55
N LEU A 18 -3.02 18.01 -19.61
CA LEU A 18 -2.44 17.00 -18.69
C LEU A 18 -3.20 16.82 -17.36
N GLY A 19 -4.32 17.50 -17.18
CA GLY A 19 -5.09 17.47 -15.91
C GLY A 19 -6.34 16.60 -15.90
N SER A 20 -6.84 16.14 -17.04
CA SER A 20 -7.98 15.23 -17.07
C SER A 20 -7.50 13.82 -17.39
N LEU A 21 -7.29 13.00 -16.34
CA LEU A 21 -7.25 11.56 -16.53
C LEU A 21 -8.56 11.16 -17.22
N ALA A 22 -8.49 10.83 -18.51
CA ALA A 22 -9.60 10.20 -19.20
C ALA A 22 -9.78 8.81 -18.60
N ILE A 23 -10.57 8.73 -17.50
CA ILE A 23 -11.00 7.46 -16.93
C ILE A 23 -12.10 6.95 -17.86
N GLN A 24 -11.71 6.23 -18.90
CA GLN A 24 -12.63 5.51 -19.79
C GLN A 24 -12.42 4.03 -19.56
N ALA A 25 -13.40 3.43 -19.06
CA ALA A 25 -13.96 2.07 -19.07
C ALA A 25 -14.45 1.74 -17.67
N ALA A 26 -15.74 1.96 -17.42
CA ALA A 26 -16.46 1.28 -16.36
C ALA A 26 -17.01 -0.03 -16.96
N ASP A 27 -16.83 -1.12 -16.25
CA ASP A 27 -17.52 -2.38 -16.53
C ASP A 27 -19.03 -2.20 -16.24
N ASN A 28 -19.86 -3.20 -16.59
CA ASN A 28 -21.33 -3.14 -16.47
C ASN A 28 -21.82 -2.82 -15.05
N ASP A 29 -21.01 -3.00 -14.01
CA ASP A 29 -21.27 -2.67 -12.60
C ASP A 29 -20.83 -1.25 -12.21
N GLY A 30 -20.30 -0.48 -13.16
CA GLY A 30 -19.80 0.87 -12.94
C GLY A 30 -18.44 0.94 -12.26
N LEU A 31 -17.72 -0.18 -12.09
CA LEU A 31 -16.38 -0.24 -11.55
C LEU A 31 -15.32 0.21 -12.58
N ILE A 32 -14.20 0.71 -12.11
CA ILE A 32 -13.04 1.10 -12.91
C ILE A 32 -11.95 0.07 -12.65
N THR A 33 -11.90 -0.95 -13.52
CA THR A 33 -10.99 -2.10 -13.38
C THR A 33 -9.65 -1.89 -14.07
N LYS A 34 -9.61 -0.99 -15.08
CA LYS A 34 -8.35 -0.58 -15.69
C LYS A 34 -7.48 0.15 -14.65
N GLN A 35 -6.17 -0.14 -14.63
CA GLN A 35 -5.24 0.53 -13.73
C GLN A 35 -5.29 2.05 -13.90
N ILE A 36 -5.55 2.76 -12.82
CA ILE A 36 -5.44 4.21 -12.73
C ILE A 36 -4.07 4.55 -12.17
N ILE A 37 -3.32 5.36 -12.89
CA ILE A 37 -1.99 5.84 -12.46
C ILE A 37 -2.14 7.30 -12.02
N VAL A 38 -1.77 7.58 -10.76
CA VAL A 38 -1.77 8.94 -10.21
C VAL A 38 -0.34 9.31 -9.85
N LYS A 39 0.14 10.37 -10.51
CA LYS A 39 1.42 10.98 -10.18
C LYS A 39 1.17 12.16 -9.25
N LEU A 40 1.79 12.14 -8.07
CA LEU A 40 1.75 13.19 -7.08
C LEU A 40 3.03 14.01 -7.14
N GLU A 41 2.89 15.31 -7.43
CA GLU A 41 4.01 16.26 -7.41
C GLU A 41 4.28 16.76 -5.97
N LYS A 42 3.33 16.53 -5.06
CA LYS A 42 3.40 16.89 -3.64
C LYS A 42 2.59 15.91 -2.81
N ALA A 43 3.15 15.48 -1.69
CA ALA A 43 2.44 14.66 -0.70
C ALA A 43 1.20 15.39 -0.16
N GLY A 44 0.14 14.63 0.12
CA GLY A 44 -1.13 15.14 0.62
C GLY A 44 -2.12 15.61 -0.45
N THR A 45 -1.83 15.39 -1.74
CA THR A 45 -2.68 15.88 -2.85
C THR A 45 -3.51 14.80 -3.54
N LEU A 46 -3.45 13.54 -3.10
CA LEU A 46 -4.27 12.46 -3.65
C LEU A 46 -5.78 12.76 -3.59
N PRO A 47 -6.33 13.38 -2.50
CA PRO A 47 -7.74 13.75 -2.45
C PRO A 47 -8.19 14.64 -3.60
N ASP A 48 -7.32 15.57 -4.05
CA ASP A 48 -7.60 16.51 -5.14
C ASP A 48 -7.49 15.82 -6.51
N ARG A 49 -6.65 14.78 -6.61
CA ARG A 49 -6.41 14.05 -7.86
C ARG A 49 -7.48 12.99 -8.12
N ILE A 50 -8.04 12.40 -7.08
CA ILE A 50 -9.13 11.40 -7.16
C ILE A 50 -10.38 11.99 -6.53
N GLY A 51 -11.29 12.51 -7.36
CA GLY A 51 -12.57 13.06 -6.90
C GLY A 51 -13.41 12.02 -6.15
N SER A 52 -14.18 12.47 -5.16
CA SER A 52 -14.97 11.62 -4.26
C SER A 52 -15.95 10.67 -5.00
N THR A 53 -16.52 11.11 -6.12
CA THR A 53 -17.48 10.32 -6.91
C THR A 53 -16.87 9.10 -7.60
N LYS A 54 -15.56 9.11 -7.88
CA LYS A 54 -14.85 8.01 -8.55
C LYS A 54 -14.07 7.13 -7.59
N ARG A 55 -13.77 7.64 -6.41
CA ARG A 55 -12.92 7.01 -5.38
C ARG A 55 -13.35 5.57 -5.09
N ASN A 56 -14.65 5.36 -4.87
CA ASN A 56 -15.20 4.06 -4.49
C ASN A 56 -15.39 3.09 -5.67
N LYS A 57 -15.07 3.52 -6.89
CA LYS A 57 -15.23 2.69 -8.10
C LYS A 57 -13.90 2.14 -8.62
N ILE A 58 -12.78 2.71 -8.20
CA ILE A 58 -11.43 2.30 -8.63
C ILE A 58 -11.05 1.02 -7.91
N THR A 59 -10.74 -0.03 -8.69
CA THR A 59 -10.30 -1.32 -8.16
C THR A 59 -8.81 -1.54 -8.30
N ASN A 60 -8.13 -0.79 -9.18
CA ASN A 60 -6.70 -0.93 -9.45
C ASN A 60 -6.04 0.46 -9.55
N LEU A 61 -5.16 0.75 -8.59
CA LEU A 61 -4.52 2.05 -8.45
C LEU A 61 -3.00 1.90 -8.36
N LYS A 62 -2.29 2.71 -9.13
CA LYS A 62 -0.85 2.95 -8.97
C LYS A 62 -0.63 4.39 -8.54
N ILE A 63 0.22 4.60 -7.54
CA ILE A 63 0.63 5.92 -7.09
C ILE A 63 2.13 6.07 -7.31
N ILE A 64 2.53 7.22 -7.86
CA ILE A 64 3.93 7.60 -8.09
C ILE A 64 4.18 8.91 -7.35
N GLY A 65 5.29 9.00 -6.63
CA GLY A 65 5.69 10.21 -5.89
C GLY A 65 5.49 10.09 -4.39
N GLU A 66 5.60 11.19 -3.68
CA GLU A 66 5.53 11.20 -2.22
C GLU A 66 4.08 11.14 -1.71
N ILE A 67 3.85 10.32 -0.67
CA ILE A 67 2.56 10.15 0.00
C ILE A 67 2.72 10.33 1.52
N ASN A 68 1.72 10.98 2.14
CA ASN A 68 1.69 11.21 3.59
C ASN A 68 0.33 10.81 4.20
N GLY A 69 0.11 11.13 5.47
CA GLY A 69 -1.11 10.75 6.21
C GLY A 69 -2.41 11.22 5.55
N THR A 70 -2.42 12.37 4.87
CA THR A 70 -3.60 12.84 4.13
C THR A 70 -3.95 11.93 2.96
N ASP A 71 -2.94 11.49 2.20
CA ASP A 71 -3.12 10.55 1.09
C ASP A 71 -3.51 9.17 1.61
N TRP A 72 -2.89 8.75 2.73
CA TRP A 72 -3.15 7.45 3.35
C TRP A 72 -4.61 7.28 3.77
N ARG A 73 -5.22 8.34 4.29
CA ARG A 73 -6.65 8.34 4.62
C ARG A 73 -7.52 8.00 3.40
N VAL A 74 -7.23 8.60 2.26
CA VAL A 74 -7.95 8.32 1.01
C VAL A 74 -7.70 6.90 0.52
N ILE A 75 -6.45 6.41 0.60
CA ILE A 75 -6.11 5.02 0.24
C ILE A 75 -6.91 4.04 1.10
N ARG A 76 -7.01 4.27 2.41
CA ARG A 76 -7.81 3.44 3.32
C ARG A 76 -9.29 3.44 2.96
N GLU A 77 -9.88 4.62 2.70
CA GLU A 77 -11.27 4.74 2.27
C GLU A 77 -11.54 3.95 0.98
N MET A 78 -10.62 4.05 0.01
CA MET A 78 -10.70 3.28 -1.23
C MET A 78 -10.57 1.77 -0.99
N ALA A 79 -9.77 1.36 -0.01
CA ALA A 79 -9.58 -0.02 0.41
C ALA A 79 -10.67 -0.56 1.36
N GLY A 80 -11.75 0.18 1.57
CA GLY A 80 -12.93 -0.25 2.31
C GLY A 80 -12.94 0.11 3.80
N ARG A 81 -12.07 1.03 4.27
CA ARG A 81 -12.01 1.44 5.68
C ARG A 81 -11.92 2.96 5.87
N SER A 82 -12.80 3.49 6.71
CA SER A 82 -12.83 4.90 7.08
C SER A 82 -11.70 5.27 8.04
N TYR A 83 -11.65 6.57 8.38
CA TYR A 83 -10.83 7.10 9.45
C TYR A 83 -11.11 6.41 10.80
N TYR A 84 -12.36 6.09 11.11
CA TYR A 84 -12.77 5.37 12.32
C TYR A 84 -12.70 3.84 12.20
N ASN A 85 -12.10 3.34 11.12
CA ASN A 85 -12.02 1.92 10.79
C ASN A 85 -13.37 1.25 10.50
N ASP A 86 -14.43 2.03 10.27
CA ASP A 86 -15.71 1.52 9.79
C ASP A 86 -15.61 1.10 8.32
N GLY A 87 -16.57 0.27 7.87
CA GLY A 87 -16.66 -0.12 6.47
C GLY A 87 -17.01 1.08 5.58
N THR A 88 -16.41 1.13 4.39
CA THR A 88 -16.76 2.06 3.31
C THR A 88 -17.13 1.30 2.04
N ASP A 89 -17.67 2.02 1.04
CA ASP A 89 -17.98 1.43 -0.28
C ASP A 89 -16.76 1.27 -1.19
N GLY A 90 -15.56 1.51 -0.67
CA GLY A 90 -14.31 1.40 -1.41
C GLY A 90 -14.11 0.00 -2.00
N LYS A 91 -13.64 -0.08 -3.24
CA LYS A 91 -13.49 -1.32 -4.03
C LYS A 91 -12.05 -1.56 -4.46
N LEU A 92 -11.08 -0.84 -3.88
CA LEU A 92 -9.67 -0.99 -4.22
C LEU A 92 -9.19 -2.40 -3.85
N ALA A 93 -8.84 -3.17 -4.85
CA ALA A 93 -8.35 -4.54 -4.72
C ALA A 93 -6.85 -4.65 -5.03
N ILE A 94 -6.34 -3.85 -5.95
CA ILE A 94 -4.94 -3.85 -6.38
C ILE A 94 -4.36 -2.47 -6.15
N LEU A 95 -3.29 -2.39 -5.36
CA LEU A 95 -2.58 -1.15 -5.07
C LEU A 95 -1.09 -1.29 -5.36
N ASP A 96 -0.57 -0.48 -6.26
CA ASP A 96 0.86 -0.43 -6.60
C ASP A 96 1.47 0.86 -6.04
N LEU A 97 2.30 0.73 -5.02
CA LEU A 97 3.10 1.80 -4.41
C LEU A 97 4.59 1.64 -4.70
N SER A 98 4.98 0.79 -5.64
CA SER A 98 6.40 0.48 -5.92
C SER A 98 7.24 1.72 -6.29
N GLU A 99 6.61 2.72 -6.90
CA GLU A 99 7.22 4.02 -7.26
C GLU A 99 6.76 5.17 -6.33
N ALA A 100 6.12 4.85 -5.22
CA ALA A 100 5.80 5.81 -4.19
C ALA A 100 6.92 5.90 -3.14
N LYS A 101 6.89 6.99 -2.37
CA LYS A 101 7.73 7.17 -1.19
C LYS A 101 6.85 7.64 -0.03
N ILE A 102 6.89 6.93 1.09
CA ILE A 102 6.18 7.35 2.29
C ILE A 102 7.01 8.44 2.97
N VAL A 103 6.37 9.58 3.25
CA VAL A 103 7.00 10.70 3.96
C VAL A 103 6.15 11.09 5.16
N SER A 104 6.79 11.66 6.16
CA SER A 104 6.14 12.22 7.34
C SER A 104 5.22 13.39 6.97
N GLY A 105 4.27 13.70 7.85
CA GLY A 105 3.36 14.83 7.68
C GLY A 105 1.95 14.43 7.21
N GLY A 106 1.17 15.44 6.83
CA GLY A 106 -0.28 15.28 6.67
C GLY A 106 -0.99 15.14 8.01
N GLY A 107 -2.27 14.76 7.97
CA GLY A 107 -3.03 14.44 9.18
C GLY A 107 -2.91 12.97 9.57
N SER A 108 -3.37 12.64 10.76
CA SER A 108 -3.58 11.25 11.16
C SER A 108 -4.49 10.53 10.15
N TYR A 109 -4.15 9.30 9.80
CA TYR A 109 -4.95 8.49 8.86
C TYR A 109 -5.91 7.52 9.57
N LEU A 110 -5.80 7.41 10.88
CA LEU A 110 -6.68 6.61 11.72
C LEU A 110 -6.95 7.35 13.06
N TYR A 111 -8.06 7.09 13.69
CA TYR A 111 -8.58 7.76 14.90
C TYR A 111 -7.68 7.62 16.15
N ASP A 112 -6.75 6.68 16.14
CA ASP A 112 -5.79 6.41 17.22
C ASP A 112 -4.48 7.21 17.10
N ASP A 113 -4.52 8.34 16.38
CA ASP A 113 -3.37 9.20 16.12
C ASP A 113 -2.24 8.52 15.31
N SER A 114 -2.60 7.59 14.42
CA SER A 114 -1.66 6.99 13.48
C SER A 114 -1.23 7.97 12.41
N TYR A 115 0.07 8.25 12.34
CA TYR A 115 0.69 9.16 11.37
C TYR A 115 1.67 8.41 10.47
N THR A 116 2.02 9.01 9.34
CA THR A 116 3.10 8.50 8.49
C THR A 116 4.45 9.04 8.96
N ASN A 117 5.45 8.15 8.96
CA ASN A 117 6.85 8.47 9.12
C ASN A 117 7.61 8.19 7.83
N ASP A 118 8.81 8.76 7.69
CA ASP A 118 9.62 8.58 6.49
C ASP A 118 10.05 7.11 6.34
N ASN A 119 9.71 6.53 5.20
CA ASN A 119 10.07 5.16 4.84
C ASN A 119 9.55 4.07 5.80
N GLU A 120 8.46 4.32 6.50
CA GLU A 120 7.80 3.35 7.37
C GLU A 120 6.38 3.08 6.89
N LEU A 121 5.97 1.82 6.91
CA LEU A 121 4.57 1.47 6.82
C LEU A 121 3.98 1.51 8.23
N GLY A 122 3.37 2.64 8.57
CA GLY A 122 2.95 2.96 9.92
C GLY A 122 1.91 2.02 10.53
N SER A 123 1.72 2.15 11.82
CA SER A 123 0.80 1.33 12.61
C SER A 123 -0.61 1.34 12.02
N CYS A 124 -1.25 0.17 11.93
CA CYS A 124 -2.61 0.03 11.43
C CYS A 124 -2.85 0.55 10.00
N ALA A 125 -1.80 0.74 9.18
CA ALA A 125 -1.87 1.38 7.87
C ALA A 125 -2.97 0.77 6.96
N PHE A 126 -3.11 -0.55 6.95
CA PHE A 126 -4.15 -1.28 6.23
C PHE A 126 -5.04 -2.13 7.16
N LEU A 127 -5.16 -1.74 8.44
CA LEU A 127 -5.99 -2.47 9.39
C LEU A 127 -7.39 -2.76 8.82
N ASN A 128 -7.75 -4.05 8.77
CA ASN A 128 -9.03 -4.56 8.27
C ASN A 128 -9.35 -4.27 6.79
N CYS A 129 -8.38 -3.86 5.98
CA CYS A 129 -8.58 -3.66 4.54
C CYS A 129 -8.73 -5.00 3.81
N SER A 130 -9.78 -5.76 4.13
CA SER A 130 -10.01 -7.13 3.65
C SER A 130 -10.29 -7.24 2.15
N GLY A 131 -10.62 -6.13 1.48
CA GLY A 131 -10.83 -6.07 0.02
C GLY A 131 -9.55 -6.02 -0.80
N LEU A 132 -8.39 -5.66 -0.19
CA LEU A 132 -7.11 -5.67 -0.87
C LEU A 132 -6.68 -7.11 -1.16
N THR A 133 -6.38 -7.40 -2.42
CA THR A 133 -5.92 -8.73 -2.89
C THR A 133 -4.46 -8.73 -3.29
N SER A 134 -3.95 -7.60 -3.77
CA SER A 134 -2.55 -7.44 -4.20
C SER A 134 -2.01 -6.06 -3.81
N LEU A 135 -0.80 -6.03 -3.29
CA LEU A 135 -0.11 -4.82 -2.90
C LEU A 135 1.37 -4.89 -3.25
N SER A 136 1.88 -3.86 -3.94
CA SER A 136 3.31 -3.62 -4.09
C SER A 136 3.73 -2.47 -3.19
N LEU A 137 4.66 -2.72 -2.27
CA LEU A 137 5.17 -1.74 -1.32
C LEU A 137 6.29 -0.87 -1.93
N PRO A 138 6.52 0.34 -1.43
CA PRO A 138 7.67 1.15 -1.80
C PRO A 138 8.98 0.42 -1.51
N SER A 139 9.93 0.52 -2.44
CA SER A 139 11.23 -0.17 -2.31
C SER A 139 12.11 0.34 -1.17
N GLY A 140 11.81 1.54 -0.62
CA GLY A 140 12.59 2.18 0.43
C GLY A 140 12.07 1.98 1.84
N ILE A 141 10.98 1.26 2.08
CA ILE A 141 10.48 1.10 3.46
C ILE A 141 11.41 0.19 4.27
N THR A 142 11.60 0.57 5.54
CA THR A 142 12.50 -0.11 6.48
C THR A 142 11.76 -0.85 7.58
N SER A 143 10.53 -0.44 7.88
CA SER A 143 9.68 -1.09 8.89
C SER A 143 8.24 -1.29 8.42
N ILE A 144 7.62 -2.35 8.93
CA ILE A 144 6.18 -2.60 8.90
C ILE A 144 5.73 -2.63 10.36
N ASP A 145 4.97 -1.60 10.76
CA ASP A 145 4.67 -1.35 12.16
C ASP A 145 3.49 -2.19 12.67
N TRP A 146 3.15 -1.95 13.93
CA TRP A 146 2.12 -2.67 14.67
C TRP A 146 0.79 -2.75 13.91
N ASN A 147 0.27 -3.98 13.73
CA ASN A 147 -0.99 -4.27 13.05
C ASN A 147 -1.15 -3.68 11.63
N ALA A 148 -0.07 -3.33 10.95
CA ALA A 148 -0.12 -2.62 9.66
C ALA A 148 -1.03 -3.31 8.62
N PHE A 149 -1.06 -4.64 8.56
CA PHE A 149 -1.92 -5.46 7.70
C PHE A 149 -2.92 -6.33 8.47
N SER A 150 -3.12 -6.08 9.76
CA SER A 150 -4.00 -6.94 10.55
C SER A 150 -5.41 -6.97 9.95
N GLY A 151 -5.95 -8.17 9.75
CA GLY A 151 -7.27 -8.38 9.15
C GLY A 151 -7.35 -8.18 7.63
N CYS A 152 -6.22 -8.06 6.90
CA CYS A 152 -6.20 -8.05 5.45
C CYS A 152 -6.44 -9.45 4.88
N SER A 153 -7.60 -10.02 5.14
CA SER A 153 -7.91 -11.42 4.82
C SER A 153 -7.97 -11.74 3.32
N GLY A 154 -8.20 -10.73 2.47
CA GLY A 154 -8.19 -10.87 1.02
C GLY A 154 -6.80 -10.83 0.38
N LEU A 155 -5.76 -10.45 1.12
CA LEU A 155 -4.42 -10.28 0.57
C LEU A 155 -3.81 -11.64 0.24
N THR A 156 -3.65 -11.92 -1.05
CA THR A 156 -3.10 -13.20 -1.55
C THR A 156 -1.65 -13.11 -1.98
N SER A 157 -1.20 -11.91 -2.33
CA SER A 157 0.15 -11.66 -2.82
C SER A 157 0.70 -10.37 -2.23
N LEU A 158 1.90 -10.46 -1.64
CA LEU A 158 2.66 -9.33 -1.12
C LEU A 158 4.14 -9.58 -1.33
N THR A 159 4.82 -8.61 -1.91
CA THR A 159 6.28 -8.61 -2.02
C THR A 159 6.85 -7.63 -1.00
N LEU A 160 7.71 -8.13 -0.11
CA LEU A 160 8.42 -7.32 0.85
C LEU A 160 9.70 -6.76 0.22
N PRO A 161 10.01 -5.47 0.39
CA PRO A 161 11.21 -4.88 -0.20
C PRO A 161 12.48 -5.31 0.54
N SER A 162 13.60 -5.33 -0.17
CA SER A 162 14.90 -5.73 0.37
C SER A 162 15.44 -4.80 1.46
N SER A 163 14.94 -3.57 1.52
CA SER A 163 15.27 -2.57 2.57
C SER A 163 14.65 -2.86 3.93
N LEU A 164 13.68 -3.78 4.01
CA LEU A 164 12.92 -4.04 5.23
C LEU A 164 13.79 -4.71 6.29
N THR A 165 13.84 -4.10 7.48
CA THR A 165 14.65 -4.56 8.62
C THR A 165 13.81 -5.07 9.78
N SER A 166 12.53 -4.62 9.90
CA SER A 166 11.65 -5.01 10.99
C SER A 166 10.21 -5.19 10.56
N ILE A 167 9.57 -6.17 11.15
CA ILE A 167 8.11 -6.41 11.12
C ILE A 167 7.66 -6.43 12.57
N ASP A 168 6.72 -5.55 12.93
CA ASP A 168 6.29 -5.40 14.32
C ASP A 168 5.12 -6.35 14.68
N SER A 169 4.71 -6.28 15.95
CA SER A 169 3.72 -7.19 16.53
C SER A 169 2.38 -7.11 15.79
N GLY A 170 1.81 -8.27 15.49
CA GLY A 170 0.52 -8.38 14.82
C GLY A 170 0.48 -7.88 13.37
N ALA A 171 1.61 -7.50 12.78
CA ALA A 171 1.66 -6.81 11.49
C ALA A 171 0.84 -7.49 10.38
N PHE A 172 0.83 -8.82 10.31
CA PHE A 172 0.04 -9.62 9.37
C PHE A 172 -1.03 -10.49 10.05
N SER A 173 -1.40 -10.17 11.29
CA SER A 173 -2.39 -10.97 12.01
C SER A 173 -3.71 -11.07 11.23
N GLY A 174 -4.22 -12.28 11.02
CA GLY A 174 -5.47 -12.51 10.29
C GLY A 174 -5.38 -12.33 8.77
N CYS A 175 -4.18 -12.26 8.17
CA CYS A 175 -3.99 -12.30 6.72
C CYS A 175 -4.24 -13.72 6.18
N SER A 176 -5.45 -14.22 6.28
CA SER A 176 -5.81 -15.61 5.98
C SER A 176 -5.72 -15.98 4.49
N GLY A 177 -5.76 -14.98 3.60
CA GLY A 177 -5.61 -15.18 2.16
C GLY A 177 -4.15 -15.35 1.70
N LEU A 178 -3.17 -14.95 2.53
CA LEU A 178 -1.76 -15.00 2.17
C LEU A 178 -1.28 -16.45 2.17
N THR A 179 -0.76 -16.92 1.03
CA THR A 179 -0.36 -18.33 0.87
C THR A 179 1.14 -18.57 1.03
N SER A 180 1.93 -17.57 0.67
CA SER A 180 3.39 -17.60 0.82
C SER A 180 3.94 -16.22 1.07
N LEU A 181 5.09 -16.14 1.73
CA LEU A 181 5.79 -14.86 1.96
C LEU A 181 7.29 -15.07 1.93
N SER A 182 7.99 -14.19 1.20
CA SER A 182 9.45 -14.15 1.18
C SER A 182 9.95 -13.07 2.12
N LEU A 183 10.73 -13.45 3.12
CA LEU A 183 11.35 -12.51 4.07
C LEU A 183 12.70 -12.06 3.51
N PRO A 184 12.97 -10.75 3.44
CA PRO A 184 14.23 -10.23 2.89
C PRO A 184 15.42 -10.54 3.80
N SER A 185 16.61 -10.61 3.21
CA SER A 185 17.85 -10.96 3.93
C SER A 185 18.26 -9.93 5.00
N GLY A 186 17.82 -8.68 4.86
CA GLY A 186 18.05 -7.61 5.82
C GLY A 186 17.19 -7.63 7.07
N LEU A 187 16.19 -8.54 7.15
CA LEU A 187 15.24 -8.58 8.25
C LEU A 187 15.91 -9.04 9.54
N THR A 188 15.82 -8.20 10.59
CA THR A 188 16.47 -8.45 11.89
C THR A 188 15.50 -8.82 12.99
N SER A 189 14.22 -8.41 12.88
CA SER A 189 13.22 -8.65 13.91
C SER A 189 11.82 -8.90 13.34
N ILE A 190 11.08 -9.78 14.01
CA ILE A 190 9.67 -10.07 13.78
C ILE A 190 8.98 -10.05 15.16
N GLY A 191 7.99 -9.18 15.31
CA GLY A 191 7.26 -8.97 16.55
C GLY A 191 6.29 -10.09 16.91
N ASP A 192 5.76 -10.03 18.13
CA ASP A 192 4.85 -11.01 18.68
C ASP A 192 3.58 -11.16 17.83
N GLY A 193 3.23 -12.39 17.50
CA GLY A 193 2.00 -12.68 16.77
C GLY A 193 1.93 -12.06 15.37
N ALA A 194 3.06 -11.64 14.77
CA ALA A 194 3.10 -10.98 13.47
C ALA A 194 2.30 -11.73 12.39
N PHE A 195 2.31 -13.05 12.42
CA PHE A 195 1.57 -13.92 11.48
C PHE A 195 0.45 -14.72 12.14
N ARG A 196 -0.07 -14.26 13.29
CA ARG A 196 -1.17 -14.94 13.97
C ARG A 196 -2.40 -15.00 13.07
N GLY A 197 -3.00 -16.19 12.91
CA GLY A 197 -4.23 -16.36 12.11
C GLY A 197 -4.03 -16.25 10.61
N CYS A 198 -2.80 -16.32 10.11
CA CYS A 198 -2.51 -16.46 8.67
C CYS A 198 -2.78 -17.90 8.22
N SER A 199 -4.03 -18.35 8.28
CA SER A 199 -4.40 -19.77 8.06
C SER A 199 -4.13 -20.28 6.64
N GLY A 200 -4.04 -19.39 5.66
CA GLY A 200 -3.67 -19.73 4.27
C GLY A 200 -2.18 -19.90 4.05
N LEU A 201 -1.33 -19.42 4.99
CA LEU A 201 0.12 -19.36 4.77
C LEU A 201 0.73 -20.76 4.93
N THR A 202 1.19 -21.31 3.82
CA THR A 202 1.80 -22.64 3.76
C THR A 202 3.32 -22.62 3.66
N SER A 203 3.89 -21.49 3.26
CA SER A 203 5.34 -21.36 3.05
C SER A 203 5.86 -19.98 3.43
N ILE A 204 6.93 -19.95 4.21
CA ILE A 204 7.74 -18.75 4.43
C ILE A 204 9.14 -19.02 3.91
N TYR A 205 9.62 -18.18 2.99
CA TYR A 205 10.96 -18.27 2.45
C TYR A 205 11.85 -17.26 3.18
N VAL A 206 12.96 -17.73 3.74
CA VAL A 206 13.89 -16.89 4.51
C VAL A 206 15.23 -16.85 3.78
N TYR A 207 15.66 -15.66 3.39
CA TYR A 207 16.90 -15.43 2.63
C TYR A 207 18.05 -14.90 3.49
N THR A 208 18.09 -15.24 4.76
CA THR A 208 19.14 -14.79 5.70
C THR A 208 19.86 -15.98 6.31
N GLU A 209 21.19 -15.86 6.50
CA GLU A 209 21.99 -16.87 7.22
C GLU A 209 21.64 -16.95 8.71
N LYS A 210 21.11 -15.88 9.28
CA LYS A 210 20.69 -15.79 10.66
C LYS A 210 19.20 -15.47 10.73
N LEU A 211 18.42 -16.31 11.39
CA LEU A 211 17.00 -16.03 11.61
C LEU A 211 16.82 -14.69 12.33
N PRO A 212 15.86 -13.87 11.93
CA PRO A 212 15.51 -12.67 12.66
C PRO A 212 15.13 -12.99 14.11
N ASN A 213 15.32 -12.04 15.00
CA ASN A 213 14.82 -12.17 16.36
C ASN A 213 13.29 -12.30 16.31
N MET A 214 12.79 -13.42 16.78
CA MET A 214 11.35 -13.75 16.73
C MET A 214 10.78 -13.50 18.11
N GLY A 215 9.77 -12.63 18.21
CA GLY A 215 9.06 -12.39 19.43
C GLY A 215 8.42 -13.67 20.00
N SER A 216 7.91 -13.60 21.22
CA SER A 216 7.42 -14.74 22.02
C SER A 216 6.09 -15.35 21.52
N GLY A 217 5.49 -14.79 20.48
CA GLY A 217 4.26 -15.32 19.87
C GLY A 217 4.55 -16.58 19.06
N LYS A 218 3.97 -17.71 19.48
CA LYS A 218 4.02 -18.93 18.69
C LYS A 218 3.61 -18.62 17.26
N PHE A 219 4.48 -18.89 16.29
CA PHE A 219 4.04 -19.12 14.93
C PHE A 219 3.00 -20.23 15.02
N SER A 220 1.73 -19.92 14.77
CA SER A 220 0.69 -20.95 14.57
C SER A 220 0.84 -21.63 13.22
N ILE A 221 1.95 -21.37 12.54
CA ILE A 221 2.34 -22.00 11.30
C ILE A 221 3.33 -23.09 11.69
N GLU A 222 2.99 -24.33 11.42
CA GLU A 222 4.02 -25.33 11.23
C GLU A 222 4.91 -24.80 10.12
N VAL A 223 6.10 -24.31 10.50
CA VAL A 223 7.12 -23.86 9.55
C VAL A 223 7.55 -25.09 8.77
N GLN A 224 6.83 -25.42 7.70
CA GLN A 224 7.07 -26.64 6.94
C GLN A 224 8.25 -26.56 6.01
N LYS A 225 8.87 -25.38 5.75
CA LYS A 225 10.14 -25.33 5.01
C LYS A 225 10.87 -24.00 5.18
N PHE A 226 11.98 -24.06 5.90
CA PHE A 226 13.11 -23.16 5.62
C PHE A 226 13.90 -23.82 4.47
N GLU A 227 13.68 -23.42 3.24
CA GLU A 227 14.56 -23.80 2.17
C GLU A 227 15.80 -22.92 2.25
N GLY A 228 16.86 -23.47 2.80
CA GLY A 228 18.15 -22.85 2.89
C GLY A 228 18.73 -22.54 1.52
N PHE A 229 19.50 -21.47 1.47
CA PHE A 229 20.35 -21.01 0.39
C PHE A 229 21.05 -22.13 -0.36
N GLN A 230 20.98 -22.07 -1.69
CA GLN A 230 22.16 -22.36 -2.49
C GLN A 230 22.79 -21.01 -2.84
N ALA A 231 23.97 -20.74 -2.24
CA ALA A 231 24.84 -19.69 -2.70
C ALA A 231 25.23 -20.00 -4.15
N LEU A 232 24.97 -19.04 -5.03
CA LEU A 232 25.63 -18.97 -6.33
C LEU A 232 26.97 -18.24 -6.18
#